data_14db54582f962e584e5f031ac67e35f8
#
_entry.id   14db54582f962e584e5f031ac67e35f8
#
_cell.length_a   1.000
_cell.length_b   1.000
_cell.length_c   1.000
_cell.angle_alpha   90.00
_cell.angle_beta   90.00
_cell.angle_gamma   90.00
#
_symmetry.space_group_name_H-M   'P 1'
#
loop_
_entity.id
_entity.type
_entity.pdbx_description
1 polymer ?
#
loop_
_entity_poly.entity_id
_entity_poly.type
_entity_poly.pdbx_seq_one_letter_code
_entity_poly.pdbx_strand_id
1 'polypeptide(L)'
;LPGIALGLIASLSYSLMPALSKKTASSYNPFTIIIYSFMFGSLMLLPFAKPMNELYMLQDLRLVVLLIAFSIFVAAMPYCLYIPSLHNVQVSKLGVIASVELIVSIAIAAVFLKEPVRLGNLIGVAIILVSIVAMNKPPVKMIKREISQ
;
A
#
# COMPACT_ATOMS: atom_id res chain seq x y z
N LEU A 1 -11.28 -20.60 5.58
CA LEU A 1 -11.97 -19.54 6.31
C LEU A 1 -11.02 -18.58 7.07
N PRO A 2 -10.00 -19.02 7.86
CA PRO A 2 -9.17 -18.10 8.62
C PRO A 2 -8.35 -17.14 7.71
N GLY A 3 -7.86 -17.59 6.57
CA GLY A 3 -7.12 -16.74 5.64
C GLY A 3 -7.94 -15.58 5.06
N ILE A 4 -9.22 -15.81 4.78
CA ILE A 4 -10.13 -14.74 4.29
C ILE A 4 -10.35 -13.70 5.38
N ALA A 5 -10.57 -14.14 6.63
CA ALA A 5 -10.76 -13.23 7.75
C ALA A 5 -9.50 -12.37 7.99
N LEU A 6 -8.32 -12.98 7.98
CA LEU A 6 -7.04 -12.26 8.08
C LEU A 6 -6.83 -11.28 6.93
N GLY A 7 -7.19 -11.68 5.70
CA GLY A 7 -7.13 -10.80 4.53
C GLY A 7 -8.06 -9.59 4.65
N LEU A 8 -9.26 -9.76 5.19
CA LEU A 8 -10.19 -8.65 5.44
C LEU A 8 -9.65 -7.69 6.52
N ILE A 9 -9.10 -8.20 7.61
CA ILE A 9 -8.48 -7.37 8.64
C ILE A 9 -7.29 -6.60 8.08
N ALA A 10 -6.43 -7.26 7.30
CA ALA A 10 -5.30 -6.62 6.66
C ALA A 10 -5.74 -5.50 5.69
N SER A 11 -6.76 -5.75 4.87
CA SER A 11 -7.27 -4.75 3.93
C SER A 11 -7.92 -3.54 4.62
N LEU A 12 -8.63 -3.75 5.72
CA LEU A 12 -9.15 -2.67 6.56
C LEU A 12 -8.01 -1.83 7.15
N SER A 13 -7.00 -2.48 7.73
CA SER A 13 -5.83 -1.78 8.28
C SER A 13 -5.08 -0.99 7.20
N TYR A 14 -4.90 -1.57 6.02
CA TYR A 14 -4.26 -0.91 4.89
C TYR A 14 -5.07 0.30 4.38
N SER A 15 -6.40 0.22 4.36
CA SER A 15 -7.26 1.33 3.93
C SER A 15 -7.27 2.51 4.90
N LEU A 16 -7.08 2.26 6.20
CA LEU A 16 -7.01 3.31 7.21
C LEU A 16 -5.69 4.08 7.18
N MET A 17 -4.61 3.44 6.72
CA MET A 17 -3.27 4.02 6.72
C MET A 17 -3.18 5.38 6.00
N PRO A 18 -3.68 5.57 4.76
CA PRO A 18 -3.62 6.86 4.08
C PRO A 18 -4.39 7.97 4.81
N ALA A 19 -5.56 7.63 5.37
CA ALA A 19 -6.39 8.58 6.09
C ALA A 19 -5.72 9.06 7.39
N LEU A 20 -5.17 8.14 8.17
CA LEU A 20 -4.44 8.46 9.40
C LEU A 20 -3.15 9.21 9.08
N SER A 21 -2.38 8.74 8.12
CA SER A 21 -1.13 9.39 7.71
C SER A 21 -1.36 10.80 7.20
N LYS A 22 -2.43 11.05 6.44
CA LYS A 22 -2.77 12.40 5.97
C LYS A 22 -3.12 13.33 7.12
N LYS A 23 -3.89 12.86 8.10
CA LYS A 23 -4.22 13.65 9.29
C LYS A 23 -2.96 14.01 10.09
N THR A 24 -2.04 13.06 10.24
CA THR A 24 -0.80 13.26 10.99
C THR A 24 0.21 14.10 10.21
N ALA A 25 0.27 13.95 8.88
CA ALA A 25 1.17 14.70 8.01
C ALA A 25 0.90 16.21 8.00
N SER A 26 -0.31 16.66 8.38
CA SER A 26 -0.59 18.09 8.54
C SER A 26 0.12 18.72 9.75
N SER A 27 0.53 17.91 10.73
CA SER A 27 1.10 18.40 12.01
C SER A 27 2.57 18.00 12.23
N TYR A 28 3.05 16.97 11.54
CA TYR A 28 4.39 16.41 11.73
C TYR A 28 5.14 16.27 10.42
N ASN A 29 6.48 16.31 10.52
CA ASN A 29 7.34 16.04 9.37
C ASN A 29 7.11 14.61 8.85
N PRO A 30 7.00 14.41 7.52
CA PRO A 30 6.80 13.10 6.91
C PRO A 30 7.79 12.03 7.38
N PHE A 31 9.05 12.38 7.52
CA PHE A 31 10.09 11.44 7.98
C PHE A 31 9.86 10.99 9.42
N THR A 32 9.40 11.90 10.30
CA THR A 32 9.04 11.55 11.67
C THR A 32 7.94 10.50 11.69
N ILE A 33 6.90 10.67 10.86
CA ILE A 33 5.79 9.71 10.75
C ILE A 33 6.32 8.34 10.32
N ILE A 34 7.20 8.29 9.32
CA ILE A 34 7.78 7.04 8.81
C ILE A 34 8.56 6.33 9.91
N ILE A 35 9.49 7.03 10.56
CA ILE A 35 10.35 6.45 11.60
C ILE A 35 9.51 5.86 12.73
N TYR A 36 8.57 6.63 13.28
CA TYR A 36 7.73 6.14 14.37
C TYR A 36 6.81 4.99 13.93
N SER A 37 6.26 5.03 12.71
CA SER A 37 5.42 3.95 12.19
C SER A 37 6.20 2.65 12.07
N PHE A 38 7.40 2.68 11.51
CA PHE A 38 8.26 1.49 11.40
C PHE A 38 8.74 1.00 12.77
N MET A 39 9.11 1.93 13.67
CA MET A 39 9.55 1.59 15.02
C MET A 39 8.44 0.88 15.81
N PHE A 40 7.26 1.45 15.89
CA PHE A 40 6.14 0.84 16.60
C PHE A 40 5.64 -0.44 15.91
N GLY A 41 5.60 -0.45 14.57
CA GLY A 41 5.24 -1.64 13.81
C GLY A 41 6.21 -2.81 14.06
N SER A 42 7.51 -2.56 14.06
CA SER A 42 8.52 -3.58 14.35
C SER A 42 8.44 -4.07 15.80
N LEU A 43 8.27 -3.18 16.77
CA LEU A 43 8.09 -3.56 18.18
C LEU A 43 6.85 -4.46 18.38
N MET A 44 5.75 -4.13 17.71
CA MET A 44 4.53 -4.95 17.77
C MET A 44 4.68 -6.33 17.14
N LEU A 45 5.53 -6.44 16.10
CA LEU A 45 5.78 -7.73 15.42
C LEU A 45 6.77 -8.62 16.16
N LEU A 46 7.65 -8.07 17.00
CA LEU A 46 8.68 -8.84 17.71
C LEU A 46 8.18 -10.11 18.40
N PRO A 47 7.08 -10.08 19.20
CA PRO A 47 6.62 -11.29 19.90
C PRO A 47 6.10 -12.36 18.95
N PHE A 48 5.60 -11.98 17.78
CA PHE A 48 5.05 -12.90 16.79
C PHE A 48 6.13 -13.45 15.85
N ALA A 49 7.09 -12.62 15.47
CA ALA A 49 8.16 -12.96 14.53
C ALA A 49 9.21 -13.89 15.16
N LYS A 50 9.35 -13.89 16.50
CA LYS A 50 10.36 -14.69 17.23
C LYS A 50 11.75 -14.62 16.58
N PRO A 51 12.30 -13.42 16.35
CA PRO A 51 13.55 -13.25 15.57
C PRO A 51 14.75 -14.01 16.15
N MET A 52 14.71 -14.36 17.45
CA MET A 52 15.76 -15.13 18.09
C MET A 52 15.97 -16.50 17.45
N ASN A 53 14.94 -17.11 16.87
CA ASN A 53 15.05 -18.41 16.22
C ASN A 53 15.76 -18.32 14.86
N GLU A 54 15.80 -17.15 14.27
CA GLU A 54 16.33 -16.91 12.91
C GLU A 54 17.69 -16.20 12.92
N LEU A 55 18.29 -16.01 14.10
CA LEU A 55 19.59 -15.32 14.23
C LEU A 55 20.72 -16.01 13.44
N TYR A 56 20.59 -17.31 13.18
CA TYR A 56 21.56 -18.04 12.36
C TYR A 56 21.65 -17.49 10.92
N MET A 57 20.60 -16.86 10.40
CA MET A 57 20.59 -16.22 9.09
C MET A 57 21.57 -15.04 9.00
N LEU A 58 21.88 -14.41 10.14
CA LEU A 58 22.85 -13.30 10.18
C LEU A 58 24.31 -13.75 9.97
N GLN A 59 24.55 -15.06 10.00
CA GLN A 59 25.89 -15.60 9.72
C GLN A 59 26.19 -15.66 8.22
N ASP A 60 25.14 -15.65 7.38
CA ASP A 60 25.28 -15.59 5.93
C ASP A 60 25.24 -14.14 5.45
N LEU A 61 26.43 -13.61 5.10
CA LEU A 61 26.59 -12.24 4.60
C LEU A 61 25.69 -11.96 3.38
N ARG A 62 25.46 -12.96 2.53
CA ARG A 62 24.63 -12.81 1.34
C ARG A 62 23.16 -12.56 1.73
N LEU A 63 22.65 -13.30 2.71
CA LEU A 63 21.30 -13.11 3.23
C LEU A 63 21.16 -11.75 3.91
N VAL A 64 22.14 -11.34 4.69
CA VAL A 64 22.14 -10.02 5.35
C VAL A 64 22.09 -8.89 4.31
N VAL A 65 22.92 -8.95 3.27
CA VAL A 65 22.91 -7.94 2.19
C VAL A 65 21.56 -7.91 1.47
N LEU A 66 20.97 -9.07 1.17
CA LEU A 66 19.64 -9.16 0.57
C LEU A 66 18.55 -8.58 1.47
N LEU A 67 18.58 -8.86 2.77
CA LEU A 67 17.64 -8.32 3.74
C LEU A 67 17.73 -6.79 3.84
N ILE A 68 18.96 -6.26 3.88
CA ILE A 68 19.18 -4.80 3.90
C ILE A 68 18.68 -4.17 2.61
N ALA A 69 19.02 -4.73 1.45
CA ALA A 69 18.56 -4.23 0.17
C ALA A 69 17.03 -4.26 0.07
N PHE A 70 16.41 -5.37 0.46
CA PHE A 70 14.94 -5.49 0.49
C PHE A 70 14.31 -4.45 1.42
N SER A 71 14.85 -4.26 2.61
CA SER A 71 14.35 -3.28 3.58
C SER A 71 14.42 -1.84 3.05
N ILE A 72 15.49 -1.49 2.35
CA ILE A 72 15.67 -0.16 1.79
C ILE A 72 14.77 0.04 0.56
N PHE A 73 14.86 -0.84 -0.44
CA PHE A 73 14.22 -0.63 -1.73
C PHE A 73 12.73 -0.99 -1.74
N VAL A 74 12.32 -1.99 -0.98
CA VAL A 74 10.93 -2.48 -0.99
C VAL A 74 10.11 -1.91 0.18
N ALA A 75 10.73 -1.69 1.34
CA ALA A 75 10.03 -1.15 2.49
C ALA A 75 10.22 0.37 2.64
N ALA A 76 11.44 0.85 2.86
CA ALA A 76 11.65 2.25 3.24
C ALA A 76 11.43 3.24 2.09
N MET A 77 11.99 2.98 0.90
CA MET A 77 11.96 3.90 -0.23
C MET A 77 10.54 4.25 -0.70
N PRO A 78 9.61 3.30 -0.90
CA PRO A 78 8.24 3.63 -1.28
C PRO A 78 7.54 4.54 -0.28
N TYR A 79 7.73 4.32 1.02
CA TYR A 79 7.13 5.16 2.05
C TYR A 79 7.75 6.54 2.11
N CYS A 80 9.05 6.68 1.88
CA CYS A 80 9.72 7.98 1.77
C CYS A 80 9.21 8.83 0.61
N LEU A 81 8.71 8.22 -0.45
CA LEU A 81 8.08 8.91 -1.57
C LEU A 81 6.57 9.12 -1.33
N TYR A 82 5.90 8.14 -0.72
CA TYR A 82 4.45 8.14 -0.54
C TYR A 82 3.98 9.16 0.51
N ILE A 83 4.57 9.16 1.71
CA ILE A 83 4.10 10.01 2.81
C ILE A 83 4.20 11.51 2.49
N PRO A 84 5.30 12.04 1.90
CA PRO A 84 5.33 13.44 1.46
C PRO A 84 4.29 13.79 0.40
N SER A 85 3.95 12.85 -0.50
CA SER A 85 2.95 13.08 -1.54
C SER A 85 1.54 13.29 -1.00
N LEU A 86 1.25 12.79 0.21
CA LEU A 86 -0.06 12.96 0.88
C LEU A 86 -0.43 14.41 1.15
N HIS A 87 0.55 15.31 1.27
CA HIS A 87 0.30 16.73 1.49
C HIS A 87 -0.45 17.36 0.31
N ASN A 88 -0.06 17.00 -0.91
CA ASN A 88 -0.51 17.68 -2.13
C ASN A 88 -1.61 16.92 -2.89
N VAL A 89 -1.93 15.68 -2.48
CA VAL A 89 -2.89 14.83 -3.19
C VAL A 89 -4.09 14.51 -2.32
N GLN A 90 -5.28 14.52 -2.92
CA GLN A 90 -6.48 14.06 -2.24
C GLN A 90 -6.44 12.54 -2.01
N VAL A 91 -6.89 12.07 -0.85
CA VAL A 91 -6.87 10.62 -0.49
C VAL A 91 -7.61 9.77 -1.52
N SER A 92 -8.71 10.27 -2.09
CA SER A 92 -9.46 9.58 -3.14
C SER A 92 -8.62 9.35 -4.42
N LYS A 93 -7.77 10.30 -4.80
CA LYS A 93 -6.87 10.16 -5.96
C LYS A 93 -5.76 9.15 -5.70
N LEU A 94 -5.32 9.02 -4.45
CA LEU A 94 -4.34 8.01 -4.06
C LEU A 94 -4.88 6.59 -4.22
N GLY A 95 -6.16 6.36 -3.91
CA GLY A 95 -6.82 5.08 -4.16
C GLY A 95 -6.78 4.67 -5.63
N VAL A 96 -6.95 5.64 -6.55
CA VAL A 96 -6.84 5.41 -8.00
C VAL A 96 -5.43 5.00 -8.40
N ILE A 97 -4.43 5.73 -7.89
CA ILE A 97 -3.02 5.44 -8.18
C ILE A 97 -2.63 4.07 -7.62
N ALA A 98 -3.04 3.77 -6.38
CA ALA A 98 -2.80 2.46 -5.75
C ALA A 98 -3.43 1.29 -6.53
N SER A 99 -4.52 1.53 -7.24
CA SER A 99 -5.15 0.46 -8.05
C SER A 99 -4.35 0.07 -9.29
N VAL A 100 -3.48 0.95 -9.78
CA VAL A 100 -2.53 0.62 -10.85
C VAL A 100 -1.56 -0.47 -10.39
N GLU A 101 -1.21 -0.49 -9.09
CA GLU A 101 -0.37 -1.51 -8.47
C GLU A 101 -0.92 -2.92 -8.71
N LEU A 102 -2.25 -3.12 -8.59
CA LEU A 102 -2.89 -4.41 -8.82
C LEU A 102 -2.73 -4.89 -10.26
N ILE A 103 -2.87 -3.97 -11.21
CA ILE A 103 -2.73 -4.30 -12.65
C ILE A 103 -1.29 -4.70 -12.95
N VAL A 104 -0.34 -3.90 -12.45
CA VAL A 104 1.09 -4.15 -12.64
C VAL A 104 1.49 -5.46 -11.96
N SER A 105 1.01 -5.74 -10.75
CA SER A 105 1.30 -6.98 -10.02
C SER A 105 0.82 -8.21 -10.78
N ILE A 106 -0.40 -8.19 -11.33
CA ILE A 106 -0.94 -9.31 -12.13
C ILE A 106 -0.14 -9.46 -13.43
N ALA A 107 0.23 -8.36 -14.09
CA ALA A 107 1.03 -8.41 -15.31
C ALA A 107 2.42 -9.01 -15.05
N ILE A 108 3.08 -8.60 -13.97
CA ILE A 108 4.39 -9.14 -13.56
C ILE A 108 4.26 -10.62 -13.20
N ALA A 109 3.26 -11.02 -12.43
CA ALA A 109 3.03 -12.41 -12.08
C ALA A 109 2.81 -13.28 -13.33
N ALA A 110 2.02 -12.81 -14.29
CA ALA A 110 1.77 -13.52 -15.53
C ALA A 110 3.05 -13.67 -16.41
N VAL A 111 3.84 -12.59 -16.54
CA VAL A 111 5.01 -12.57 -17.44
C VAL A 111 6.22 -13.26 -16.82
N PHE A 112 6.57 -12.93 -15.57
CA PHE A 112 7.79 -13.39 -14.92
C PHE A 112 7.63 -14.71 -14.18
N LEU A 113 6.48 -14.90 -13.48
CA LEU A 113 6.23 -16.14 -12.74
C LEU A 113 5.48 -17.18 -13.60
N LYS A 114 5.04 -16.81 -14.82
CA LYS A 114 4.25 -17.66 -15.72
C LYS A 114 2.97 -18.20 -15.04
N GLU A 115 2.43 -17.43 -14.10
CA GLU A 115 1.19 -17.81 -13.44
C GLU A 115 0.00 -17.70 -14.42
N PRO A 116 -0.88 -18.72 -14.46
CA PRO A 116 -2.07 -18.65 -15.31
C PRO A 116 -3.02 -17.55 -14.79
N VAL A 117 -3.26 -16.55 -15.62
CA VAL A 117 -4.25 -15.50 -15.32
C VAL A 117 -5.65 -16.12 -15.37
N ARG A 118 -6.26 -16.32 -14.23
CA ARG A 118 -7.62 -16.88 -14.14
C ARG A 118 -8.65 -15.80 -14.49
N LEU A 119 -9.74 -16.21 -15.11
CA LEU A 119 -10.88 -15.33 -15.42
C LEU A 119 -11.38 -14.55 -14.20
N GLY A 120 -11.36 -15.15 -13.02
CA GLY A 120 -11.71 -14.47 -11.76
C GLY A 120 -10.81 -13.28 -11.44
N ASN A 121 -9.51 -13.34 -11.73
CA ASN A 121 -8.58 -12.24 -11.53
C ASN A 121 -8.90 -11.07 -12.47
N LEU A 122 -9.21 -11.37 -13.74
CA LEU A 122 -9.58 -10.36 -14.72
C LEU A 122 -10.90 -9.66 -14.37
N ILE A 123 -11.90 -10.43 -13.94
CA ILE A 123 -13.19 -9.89 -13.47
C ILE A 123 -12.98 -8.99 -12.24
N GLY A 124 -12.17 -9.43 -11.27
CA GLY A 124 -11.83 -8.64 -10.09
C GLY A 124 -11.16 -7.29 -10.45
N VAL A 125 -10.17 -7.31 -11.34
CA VAL A 125 -9.52 -6.10 -11.84
C VAL A 125 -10.52 -5.18 -12.56
N ALA A 126 -11.37 -5.74 -13.42
CA ALA A 126 -12.37 -4.96 -14.14
C ALA A 126 -13.35 -4.25 -13.18
N ILE A 127 -13.83 -4.94 -12.14
CA ILE A 127 -14.71 -4.36 -11.12
C ILE A 127 -14.00 -3.23 -10.38
N ILE A 128 -12.74 -3.41 -10.00
CA ILE A 128 -11.95 -2.38 -9.33
C ILE A 128 -11.80 -1.16 -10.24
N LEU A 129 -11.43 -1.33 -11.51
CA LEU A 129 -11.27 -0.24 -12.46
C LEU A 129 -12.59 0.53 -12.68
N VAL A 130 -13.70 -0.16 -12.84
CA VAL A 130 -15.04 0.46 -12.97
C VAL A 130 -15.38 1.27 -11.72
N SER A 131 -15.11 0.73 -10.54
CA SER A 131 -15.36 1.40 -9.26
C SER A 131 -14.54 2.69 -9.13
N ILE A 132 -13.28 2.67 -9.56
CA ILE A 132 -12.38 3.83 -9.55
C ILE A 132 -12.88 4.92 -10.51
N VAL A 133 -13.24 4.54 -11.73
CA VAL A 133 -13.79 5.48 -12.72
C VAL A 133 -15.10 6.09 -12.21
N ALA A 134 -15.95 5.30 -11.55
CA ALA A 134 -17.20 5.77 -10.95
C ALA A 134 -16.94 6.79 -9.82
N MET A 135 -15.93 6.55 -8.97
CA MET A 135 -15.56 7.48 -7.89
C MET A 135 -14.94 8.79 -8.40
N ASN A 136 -14.31 8.79 -9.55
CA ASN A 136 -13.66 10.00 -10.12
C ASN A 136 -14.61 10.91 -10.89
N LYS A 137 -15.86 10.54 -11.08
CA LYS A 137 -16.84 11.44 -11.69
C LYS A 137 -17.09 12.63 -10.74
N PRO A 138 -16.92 13.88 -11.22
CA PRO A 138 -17.21 15.04 -10.39
C PRO A 138 -18.67 14.98 -9.95
N PRO A 139 -18.97 15.31 -8.68
CA PRO A 139 -20.35 15.29 -8.19
C PRO A 139 -21.19 16.24 -9.07
N VAL A 140 -22.30 15.73 -9.58
CA VAL A 140 -23.23 16.42 -10.49
C VAL A 140 -23.62 17.83 -10.01
N LYS A 141 -23.52 18.10 -8.71
CA LYS A 141 -23.77 19.43 -8.12
C LYS A 141 -22.72 20.50 -8.49
N MET A 142 -21.51 20.15 -8.87
CA MET A 142 -20.52 21.14 -9.29
C MET A 142 -20.75 21.60 -10.73
N ILE A 143 -21.17 20.70 -11.60
CA ILE A 143 -21.44 21.04 -13.02
C ILE A 143 -22.62 22.03 -13.12
N LYS A 144 -23.63 21.94 -12.24
CA LYS A 144 -24.76 22.91 -12.22
C LYS A 144 -24.38 24.31 -11.75
N ARG A 145 -23.30 24.48 -11.00
CA ARG A 145 -22.82 25.81 -10.57
C ARG A 145 -22.02 26.54 -11.64
N GLU A 146 -21.25 25.81 -12.46
CA GLU A 146 -20.49 26.42 -13.56
C GLU A 146 -21.37 26.83 -14.75
N ILE A 147 -22.52 26.17 -14.96
CA ILE A 147 -23.45 26.52 -16.05
C ILE A 147 -24.39 27.67 -15.64
N SER A 148 -24.46 28.02 -14.35
CA SER A 148 -25.33 29.09 -13.81
C SER A 148 -24.60 30.42 -13.55
N GLN A 149 -23.33 30.55 -13.95
CA GLN A 149 -22.58 31.80 -13.97
C GLN A 149 -22.27 32.22 -15.41
#